data_407f74b3f7f97aa33d1a1be409b9d63c
#
_entry.id   407f74b3f7f97aa33d1a1be409b9d63c
#
_cell.length_a   1.000
_cell.length_b   1.000
_cell.length_c   1.000
_cell.angle_alpha   90.00
_cell.angle_beta   90.00
_cell.angle_gamma   90.00
#
_symmetry.space_group_name_H-M   'P 1'
#
loop_
_entity.id
_entity.type
_entity.pdbx_description
1 polymer ?
#
loop_
_entity_poly.entity_id
_entity_poly.type
_entity_poly.pdbx_seq_one_letter_code
_entity_poly.pdbx_strand_id
1 'polypeptide(L)'
;MESKLQIISGKYRGRKLALPPSARPTQNRARIALFNMLESGIIENTDKMVVWDAFAGSDAFGIECISRYNATAIFTDVAPESIATIRKNIAAISAENNAKIVQADAIGVIQQFARGANLVFVDAPYDTAEIGRAFVNKLGRTADSGTILVWEQESNNAVEPNTDTWEVLRDKTYGRAHFLILQKI
;
A
#
# COMPACT_ATOMS: atom_id res chain seq x y z
N MET A 1 -14.94 8.91 -18.85
CA MET A 1 -14.24 9.96 -18.05
C MET A 1 -12.78 9.55 -17.93
N GLU A 2 -11.85 10.41 -18.34
CA GLU A 2 -10.41 10.11 -18.14
C GLU A 2 -10.10 10.07 -16.64
N SER A 3 -9.35 9.03 -16.23
CA SER A 3 -8.87 8.91 -14.85
C SER A 3 -8.00 10.11 -14.50
N LYS A 4 -8.29 10.76 -13.37
CA LYS A 4 -7.44 11.81 -12.79
C LYS A 4 -6.30 11.22 -11.95
N LEU A 5 -6.25 9.88 -11.81
CA LEU A 5 -5.20 9.19 -11.08
C LEU A 5 -3.92 9.22 -11.90
N GLN A 6 -2.84 9.70 -11.28
CA GLN A 6 -1.52 9.75 -11.92
C GLN A 6 -0.41 9.49 -10.92
N ILE A 7 0.74 9.10 -11.42
CA ILE A 7 1.98 8.96 -10.64
C ILE A 7 2.46 10.36 -10.27
N ILE A 8 2.71 10.59 -8.97
CA ILE A 8 2.99 11.92 -8.41
C ILE A 8 4.46 12.28 -8.55
N SER A 9 5.35 11.32 -8.34
CA SER A 9 6.80 11.59 -8.30
C SER A 9 7.63 10.43 -8.85
N GLY A 10 8.94 10.64 -8.97
CA GLY A 10 9.89 9.64 -9.41
C GLY A 10 9.98 9.47 -10.93
N LYS A 11 10.53 8.33 -11.35
CA LYS A 11 10.87 8.00 -12.75
C LYS A 11 9.69 8.11 -13.71
N TYR A 12 8.48 7.79 -13.24
CA TYR A 12 7.27 7.72 -14.07
C TYR A 12 6.29 8.86 -13.79
N ARG A 13 6.74 9.94 -13.16
CA ARG A 13 5.90 11.10 -12.79
C ARG A 13 5.03 11.58 -13.95
N GLY A 14 3.76 11.86 -13.66
CA GLY A 14 2.77 12.39 -14.61
C GLY A 14 2.11 11.33 -15.49
N ARG A 15 2.54 10.06 -15.45
CA ARG A 15 1.85 8.98 -16.16
C ARG A 15 0.47 8.75 -15.54
N LYS A 16 -0.56 8.72 -16.39
CA LYS A 16 -1.93 8.44 -15.98
C LYS A 16 -2.09 6.94 -15.71
N LEU A 17 -2.82 6.61 -14.64
CA LEU A 17 -3.15 5.24 -14.25
C LEU A 17 -4.62 4.95 -14.57
N ALA A 18 -4.90 3.77 -15.07
CA ALA A 18 -6.26 3.27 -15.19
C ALA A 18 -6.82 2.95 -13.79
N LEU A 19 -8.12 3.07 -13.62
CA LEU A 19 -8.84 2.69 -12.41
C LEU A 19 -9.74 1.48 -12.74
N PRO A 20 -9.86 0.50 -11.84
CA PRO A 20 -10.90 -0.52 -11.98
C PRO A 20 -12.29 0.14 -11.86
N PRO A 21 -13.33 -0.45 -12.47
CA PRO A 21 -14.67 0.15 -12.52
C PRO A 21 -15.28 0.46 -11.15
N SER A 22 -14.90 -0.31 -10.13
CA SER A 22 -15.38 -0.21 -8.74
C SER A 22 -14.56 0.73 -7.87
N ALA A 23 -13.41 1.24 -8.34
CA ALA A 23 -12.50 2.01 -7.52
C ALA A 23 -13.01 3.42 -7.23
N ARG A 24 -12.91 3.82 -5.98
CA ARG A 24 -13.01 5.23 -5.59
C ARG A 24 -11.63 5.87 -5.75
N PRO A 25 -11.51 7.01 -6.45
CA PRO A 25 -10.21 7.68 -6.57
C PRO A 25 -9.76 8.14 -5.18
N THR A 26 -8.71 7.54 -4.65
CA THR A 26 -8.01 8.09 -3.48
C THR A 26 -7.56 9.50 -3.83
N GLN A 27 -7.88 10.47 -3.00
CA GLN A 27 -7.56 11.86 -3.30
C GLN A 27 -6.03 12.00 -3.40
N ASN A 28 -5.53 12.48 -4.53
CA ASN A 28 -4.10 12.72 -4.75
C ASN A 28 -3.43 13.48 -3.58
N ARG A 29 -4.18 14.36 -2.89
CA ARG A 29 -3.69 15.11 -1.73
C ARG A 29 -3.33 14.22 -0.55
N ALA A 30 -4.17 13.23 -0.21
CA ALA A 30 -3.89 12.30 0.89
C ALA A 30 -2.65 11.45 0.58
N ARG A 31 -2.52 10.98 -0.67
CA ARG A 31 -1.35 10.21 -1.12
C ARG A 31 -0.07 11.06 -1.11
N ILE A 32 -0.11 12.32 -1.54
CA ILE A 32 1.03 13.25 -1.42
C ILE A 32 1.44 13.40 0.03
N ALA A 33 0.51 13.63 0.93
CA ALA A 33 0.78 13.79 2.35
C ALA A 33 1.37 12.52 2.97
N LEU A 34 0.87 11.34 2.58
CA LEU A 34 1.39 10.05 3.01
C LEU A 34 2.87 9.88 2.61
N PHE A 35 3.22 10.09 1.34
CA PHE A 35 4.60 9.96 0.89
C PHE A 35 5.52 11.00 1.53
N ASN A 36 5.07 12.24 1.76
CA ASN A 36 5.84 13.24 2.50
C ASN A 36 6.14 12.77 3.94
N MET A 37 5.19 12.12 4.61
CA MET A 37 5.42 11.53 5.93
C MET A 37 6.44 10.40 5.89
N LEU A 38 6.32 9.49 4.92
CA LEU A 38 7.26 8.37 4.74
C LEU A 38 8.69 8.87 4.47
N GLU A 39 8.85 9.90 3.65
CA GLU A 39 10.14 10.49 3.28
C GLU A 39 10.71 11.42 4.36
N SER A 40 9.95 11.76 5.40
CA SER A 40 10.40 12.59 6.52
C SER A 40 11.06 11.78 7.65
N GLY A 41 12.02 10.92 7.32
CA GLY A 41 12.84 10.15 8.27
C GLY A 41 12.23 8.80 8.70
N ILE A 42 11.21 8.28 7.98
CA ILE A 42 10.69 6.92 8.21
C ILE A 42 11.36 5.94 7.23
N ILE A 43 11.42 6.31 5.95
CA ILE A 43 12.12 5.54 4.93
C ILE A 43 13.49 6.17 4.72
N GLU A 44 14.53 5.55 5.28
CA GLU A 44 15.90 6.06 5.18
C GLU A 44 16.71 5.39 4.07
N ASN A 45 16.44 4.11 3.82
CA ASN A 45 17.14 3.34 2.79
C ASN A 45 16.14 2.69 1.83
N THR A 46 16.27 3.02 0.55
CA THR A 46 15.42 2.48 -0.52
C THR A 46 16.14 1.46 -1.40
N ASP A 47 17.42 1.15 -1.10
CA ASP A 47 18.16 0.16 -1.89
C ASP A 47 17.52 -1.22 -1.73
N LYS A 48 17.18 -1.84 -2.89
CA LYS A 48 16.50 -3.14 -2.95
C LYS A 48 15.20 -3.23 -2.15
N MET A 49 14.50 -2.10 -1.99
CA MET A 49 13.26 -2.04 -1.21
C MET A 49 12.20 -2.98 -1.77
N VAL A 50 11.62 -3.79 -0.90
CA VAL A 50 10.47 -4.64 -1.20
C VAL A 50 9.23 -4.05 -0.56
N VAL A 51 8.22 -3.76 -1.37
CA VAL A 51 6.94 -3.20 -0.94
C VAL A 51 5.83 -4.23 -1.17
N TRP A 52 4.98 -4.44 -0.19
CA TRP A 52 3.78 -5.26 -0.37
C TRP A 52 2.52 -4.39 -0.26
N ASP A 53 1.83 -4.21 -1.38
CA ASP A 53 0.51 -3.59 -1.48
C ASP A 53 -0.54 -4.70 -1.32
N ALA A 54 -1.04 -4.87 -0.07
CA ALA A 54 -1.74 -6.08 0.33
C ALA A 54 -3.20 -6.14 -0.14
N PHE A 55 -3.84 -4.97 -0.34
CA PHE A 55 -5.19 -4.82 -0.85
C PHE A 55 -5.14 -3.84 -2.03
N ALA A 56 -4.45 -4.25 -3.08
CA ALA A 56 -3.90 -3.33 -4.07
C ALA A 56 -4.94 -2.52 -4.87
N GLY A 57 -6.17 -3.01 -5.03
CA GLY A 57 -7.29 -2.27 -5.61
C GLY A 57 -6.93 -1.52 -6.89
N SER A 58 -6.80 -0.19 -6.79
CA SER A 58 -6.36 0.69 -7.87
C SER A 58 -4.84 0.78 -8.04
N ASP A 59 -4.07 0.17 -7.14
CA ASP A 59 -2.60 0.01 -7.14
C ASP A 59 -1.75 1.30 -7.08
N ALA A 60 -2.37 2.40 -6.78
CA ALA A 60 -1.68 3.69 -6.82
C ALA A 60 -0.49 3.79 -5.85
N PHE A 61 -0.52 3.07 -4.71
CA PHE A 61 0.56 3.10 -3.73
C PHE A 61 1.79 2.31 -4.19
N GLY A 62 1.62 1.05 -4.55
CA GLY A 62 2.74 0.19 -5.00
C GLY A 62 3.43 0.73 -6.24
N ILE A 63 2.67 1.25 -7.22
CA ILE A 63 3.24 1.88 -8.43
C ILE A 63 3.99 3.17 -8.08
N GLU A 64 3.50 3.98 -7.14
CA GLU A 64 4.22 5.16 -6.69
C GLU A 64 5.57 4.78 -6.04
N CYS A 65 5.63 3.68 -5.26
CA CYS A 65 6.87 3.17 -4.68
C CYS A 65 7.87 2.69 -5.77
N ILE A 66 7.39 2.01 -6.81
CA ILE A 66 8.23 1.66 -7.97
C ILE A 66 8.80 2.92 -8.60
N SER A 67 7.98 3.95 -8.79
CA SER A 67 8.39 5.19 -9.43
C SER A 67 9.40 6.00 -8.62
N ARG A 68 9.21 6.10 -7.31
CA ARG A 68 10.05 6.90 -6.41
C ARG A 68 11.35 6.21 -6.02
N TYR A 69 11.26 4.92 -5.69
CA TYR A 69 12.32 4.20 -5.00
C TYR A 69 12.94 3.10 -5.85
N ASN A 70 12.47 2.90 -7.09
CA ASN A 70 12.82 1.72 -7.89
C ASN A 70 12.58 0.41 -7.13
N ALA A 71 11.55 0.39 -6.27
CA ALA A 71 11.21 -0.73 -5.42
C ALA A 71 10.75 -1.95 -6.23
N THR A 72 10.88 -3.13 -5.65
CA THR A 72 10.11 -4.31 -6.08
C THR A 72 8.78 -4.31 -5.36
N ALA A 73 7.67 -4.18 -6.07
CA ALA A 73 6.34 -4.18 -5.48
C ALA A 73 5.61 -5.52 -5.70
N ILE A 74 5.03 -6.03 -4.62
CA ILE A 74 4.14 -7.19 -4.62
C ILE A 74 2.72 -6.66 -4.48
N PHE A 75 1.86 -6.98 -5.43
CA PHE A 75 0.45 -6.60 -5.43
C PHE A 75 -0.41 -7.82 -5.20
N THR A 76 -1.28 -7.77 -4.20
CA THR A 76 -2.30 -8.79 -3.96
C THR A 76 -3.69 -8.18 -3.94
N ASP A 77 -4.64 -8.82 -4.59
CA ASP A 77 -6.06 -8.48 -4.56
C ASP A 77 -6.89 -9.72 -4.89
N VAL A 78 -8.10 -9.81 -4.37
CA VAL A 78 -9.02 -10.92 -4.66
C VAL A 78 -9.79 -10.69 -5.97
N ALA A 79 -9.99 -9.42 -6.35
CA ALA A 79 -10.81 -9.04 -7.50
C ALA A 79 -10.03 -9.16 -8.82
N PRO A 80 -10.48 -9.96 -9.77
CA PRO A 80 -9.82 -10.12 -11.05
C PRO A 80 -9.73 -8.83 -11.87
N GLU A 81 -10.68 -7.91 -11.73
CA GLU A 81 -10.67 -6.60 -12.37
C GLU A 81 -9.56 -5.69 -11.81
N SER A 82 -9.28 -5.75 -10.50
CA SER A 82 -8.14 -5.07 -9.88
C SER A 82 -6.83 -5.59 -10.46
N ILE A 83 -6.66 -6.90 -10.48
CA ILE A 83 -5.48 -7.57 -11.03
C ILE A 83 -5.25 -7.22 -12.50
N ALA A 84 -6.31 -7.20 -13.32
CA ALA A 84 -6.22 -6.81 -14.73
C ALA A 84 -5.78 -5.34 -14.88
N THR A 85 -6.31 -4.46 -14.02
CA THR A 85 -5.96 -3.03 -14.02
C THR A 85 -4.50 -2.81 -13.62
N ILE A 86 -4.03 -3.50 -12.57
CA ILE A 86 -2.62 -3.46 -12.13
C ILE A 86 -1.68 -3.89 -13.27
N ARG A 87 -1.98 -5.01 -13.92
CA ARG A 87 -1.18 -5.48 -15.07
C ARG A 87 -1.10 -4.46 -16.19
N LYS A 88 -2.25 -3.83 -16.52
CA LYS A 88 -2.32 -2.77 -17.54
C LYS A 88 -1.46 -1.56 -17.15
N ASN A 89 -1.53 -1.12 -15.91
CA ASN A 89 -0.78 0.04 -15.41
C ASN A 89 0.73 -0.23 -15.38
N ILE A 90 1.15 -1.41 -14.92
CA ILE A 90 2.55 -1.83 -14.91
C ILE A 90 3.12 -1.91 -16.32
N ALA A 91 2.39 -2.51 -17.27
CA ALA A 91 2.79 -2.58 -18.66
C ALA A 91 2.90 -1.18 -19.31
N ALA A 92 1.98 -0.26 -18.98
CA ALA A 92 1.99 1.11 -19.52
C ALA A 92 3.23 1.93 -19.12
N ILE A 93 3.91 1.53 -18.03
CA ILE A 93 5.16 2.16 -17.58
C ILE A 93 6.40 1.26 -17.78
N SER A 94 6.23 0.09 -18.42
CA SER A 94 7.30 -0.91 -18.65
C SER A 94 8.06 -1.28 -17.36
N ALA A 95 7.32 -1.57 -16.28
CA ALA A 95 7.85 -1.88 -14.95
C ALA A 95 7.60 -3.34 -14.53
N GLU A 96 7.44 -4.27 -15.48
CA GLU A 96 7.13 -5.69 -15.22
C GLU A 96 8.20 -6.36 -14.34
N ASN A 97 9.45 -5.98 -14.51
CA ASN A 97 10.57 -6.52 -13.71
C ASN A 97 10.55 -6.05 -12.25
N ASN A 98 9.79 -4.98 -11.95
CA ASN A 98 9.63 -4.43 -10.60
C ASN A 98 8.32 -4.87 -9.93
N ALA A 99 7.51 -5.70 -10.59
CA ALA A 99 6.16 -6.01 -10.10
C ALA A 99 5.90 -7.52 -10.02
N LYS A 100 5.43 -7.98 -8.87
CA LYS A 100 4.85 -9.30 -8.68
C LYS A 100 3.36 -9.15 -8.41
N ILE A 101 2.53 -9.69 -9.29
CA ILE A 101 1.07 -9.50 -9.24
C ILE A 101 0.40 -10.85 -9.01
N VAL A 102 -0.33 -10.97 -7.90
CA VAL A 102 -0.93 -12.23 -7.44
C VAL A 102 -2.40 -12.01 -7.11
N GLN A 103 -3.29 -12.75 -7.77
CA GLN A 103 -4.69 -12.78 -7.37
C GLN A 103 -4.85 -13.70 -6.17
N ALA A 104 -5.02 -13.14 -4.98
CA ALA A 104 -5.12 -13.88 -3.74
C ALA A 104 -5.76 -13.05 -2.62
N ASP A 105 -6.30 -13.73 -1.62
CA ASP A 105 -6.60 -13.11 -0.34
C ASP A 105 -5.30 -12.80 0.41
N ALA A 106 -5.11 -11.53 0.76
CA ALA A 106 -3.91 -11.06 1.46
C ALA A 106 -3.64 -11.81 2.77
N ILE A 107 -4.68 -12.13 3.53
CA ILE A 107 -4.57 -12.90 4.79
C ILE A 107 -4.06 -14.32 4.52
N GLY A 108 -4.51 -14.92 3.42
CA GLY A 108 -4.11 -16.28 3.01
C GLY A 108 -2.64 -16.40 2.62
N VAL A 109 -2.07 -15.33 2.04
CA VAL A 109 -0.69 -15.33 1.53
C VAL A 109 0.33 -14.62 2.43
N ILE A 110 -0.06 -14.26 3.64
CA ILE A 110 0.78 -13.49 4.58
C ILE A 110 2.12 -14.18 4.86
N GLN A 111 2.13 -15.50 5.01
CA GLN A 111 3.36 -16.28 5.24
C GLN A 111 4.35 -16.22 4.07
N GLN A 112 3.83 -15.95 2.88
CA GLN A 112 4.63 -15.89 1.65
C GLN A 112 5.28 -14.52 1.46
N PHE A 113 4.63 -13.43 1.89
CA PHE A 113 5.03 -12.07 1.52
C PHE A 113 5.40 -11.16 2.68
N ALA A 114 5.03 -11.48 3.93
CA ALA A 114 5.31 -10.64 5.08
C ALA A 114 6.80 -10.56 5.42
N ARG A 115 7.50 -11.70 5.29
CA ARG A 115 8.95 -11.74 5.53
C ARG A 115 9.68 -11.15 4.33
N GLY A 116 10.67 -10.32 4.60
CA GLY A 116 11.45 -9.62 3.59
C GLY A 116 10.75 -8.39 2.99
N ALA A 117 9.50 -8.09 3.35
CA ALA A 117 8.87 -6.83 2.99
C ALA A 117 9.40 -5.71 3.90
N ASN A 118 9.93 -4.65 3.31
CA ASN A 118 10.38 -3.47 4.06
C ASN A 118 9.21 -2.53 4.37
N LEU A 119 8.24 -2.45 3.47
CA LEU A 119 7.05 -1.61 3.58
C LEU A 119 5.82 -2.40 3.17
N VAL A 120 4.80 -2.39 4.01
CA VAL A 120 3.49 -3.00 3.72
C VAL A 120 2.44 -1.91 3.73
N PHE A 121 1.59 -1.88 2.70
CA PHE A 121 0.44 -0.98 2.62
C PHE A 121 -0.85 -1.78 2.75
N VAL A 122 -1.76 -1.28 3.58
CA VAL A 122 -3.05 -1.89 3.87
C VAL A 122 -4.15 -0.85 3.72
N ASP A 123 -4.95 -0.99 2.68
CA ASP A 123 -6.20 -0.24 2.43
C ASP A 123 -7.33 -1.26 2.23
N ALA A 124 -7.69 -1.93 3.32
CA ALA A 124 -8.77 -2.92 3.30
C ALA A 124 -10.13 -2.23 3.11
N PRO A 125 -11.14 -2.92 2.49
CA PRO A 125 -12.47 -2.34 2.31
C PRO A 125 -13.05 -1.81 3.63
N TYR A 126 -13.53 -0.57 3.64
CA TYR A 126 -14.04 0.11 4.84
C TYR A 126 -15.30 -0.55 5.44
N ASP A 127 -16.11 -1.19 4.60
CA ASP A 127 -17.32 -1.88 5.04
C ASP A 127 -17.01 -3.13 5.91
N THR A 128 -15.73 -3.52 5.97
CA THR A 128 -15.24 -4.69 6.70
C THR A 128 -13.94 -4.35 7.45
N ALA A 129 -13.98 -3.35 8.35
CA ALA A 129 -12.84 -2.93 9.19
C ALA A 129 -12.15 -4.12 9.90
N GLU A 130 -12.90 -5.18 10.19
CA GLU A 130 -12.40 -6.43 10.77
C GLU A 130 -11.35 -7.12 9.89
N ILE A 131 -11.45 -7.02 8.55
CA ILE A 131 -10.47 -7.63 7.63
C ILE A 131 -9.10 -6.95 7.78
N GLY A 132 -9.08 -5.61 7.77
CA GLY A 132 -7.85 -4.85 7.98
C GLY A 132 -7.21 -5.16 9.33
N ARG A 133 -8.02 -5.19 10.39
CA ARG A 133 -7.57 -5.54 11.75
C ARG A 133 -7.01 -6.96 11.84
N ALA A 134 -7.72 -7.95 11.26
CA ALA A 134 -7.26 -9.33 11.23
C ALA A 134 -5.93 -9.47 10.48
N PHE A 135 -5.82 -8.78 9.33
CA PHE A 135 -4.58 -8.75 8.57
C PHE A 135 -3.43 -8.16 9.39
N VAL A 136 -3.59 -6.96 9.97
CA VAL A 136 -2.56 -6.27 10.76
C VAL A 136 -2.10 -7.10 11.96
N ASN A 137 -3.04 -7.75 12.68
CA ASN A 137 -2.72 -8.65 13.78
C ASN A 137 -1.91 -9.87 13.34
N LYS A 138 -2.25 -10.47 12.19
CA LYS A 138 -1.53 -11.62 11.65
C LYS A 138 -0.18 -11.21 11.08
N LEU A 139 -0.11 -10.05 10.41
CA LEU A 139 1.14 -9.47 9.91
C LEU A 139 2.14 -9.25 11.05
N GLY A 140 1.69 -8.70 12.18
CA GLY A 140 2.53 -8.45 13.35
C GLY A 140 3.17 -9.70 13.95
N ARG A 141 2.61 -10.89 13.70
CA ARG A 141 3.18 -12.18 14.12
C ARG A 141 4.17 -12.77 13.11
N THR A 142 4.23 -12.21 11.90
CA THR A 142 4.93 -12.83 10.75
C THR A 142 6.01 -11.93 10.18
N ALA A 143 5.77 -10.62 10.15
CA ALA A 143 6.69 -9.64 9.58
C ALA A 143 8.00 -9.56 10.38
N ASP A 144 9.06 -9.20 9.70
CA ASP A 144 10.37 -8.98 10.32
C ASP A 144 10.36 -7.69 11.16
N SER A 145 11.16 -7.66 12.24
CA SER A 145 11.36 -6.43 13.03
C SER A 145 11.89 -5.31 12.13
N GLY A 146 11.38 -4.10 12.32
CA GLY A 146 11.70 -2.94 11.50
C GLY A 146 10.82 -2.78 10.25
N THR A 147 9.99 -3.77 9.88
CA THR A 147 9.01 -3.60 8.80
C THR A 147 8.11 -2.41 9.07
N ILE A 148 7.99 -1.51 8.09
CA ILE A 148 7.06 -0.38 8.14
C ILE A 148 5.70 -0.82 7.60
N LEU A 149 4.65 -0.52 8.34
CA LEU A 149 3.27 -0.71 7.93
C LEU A 149 2.56 0.63 7.79
N VAL A 150 2.01 0.89 6.63
CA VAL A 150 1.02 1.96 6.43
C VAL A 150 -0.36 1.33 6.43
N TRP A 151 -1.15 1.68 7.42
CA TRP A 151 -2.54 1.22 7.51
C TRP A 151 -3.49 2.39 7.26
N GLU A 152 -4.15 2.38 6.11
CA GLU A 152 -5.22 3.31 5.78
C GLU A 152 -6.55 2.77 6.30
N GLN A 153 -7.30 3.62 7.00
CA GLN A 153 -8.60 3.33 7.57
C GLN A 153 -9.58 4.45 7.27
N GLU A 154 -10.87 4.20 7.42
CA GLU A 154 -11.85 5.28 7.44
C GLU A 154 -11.80 6.00 8.78
N SER A 155 -11.69 7.33 8.77
CA SER A 155 -11.48 8.14 9.98
C SER A 155 -12.54 7.96 11.07
N ASN A 156 -13.79 7.64 10.67
CA ASN A 156 -14.90 7.46 11.62
C ASN A 156 -14.92 6.09 12.29
N ASN A 157 -14.17 5.12 11.75
CA ASN A 157 -14.15 3.72 12.22
C ASN A 157 -12.72 3.23 12.46
N ALA A 158 -11.79 4.16 12.71
CA ALA A 158 -10.39 3.82 12.94
C ALA A 158 -10.23 2.94 14.19
N VAL A 159 -9.36 1.95 14.07
CA VAL A 159 -9.06 0.96 15.10
C VAL A 159 -7.61 1.11 15.52
N GLU A 160 -7.35 1.07 16.82
CA GLU A 160 -6.00 1.15 17.38
C GLU A 160 -5.19 -0.13 17.09
N PRO A 161 -3.88 0.00 16.80
CA PRO A 161 -3.00 -1.14 16.64
C PRO A 161 -2.66 -1.78 17.99
N ASN A 162 -2.20 -3.04 17.96
CA ASN A 162 -1.62 -3.66 19.15
C ASN A 162 -0.21 -3.08 19.41
N THR A 163 -0.07 -2.30 20.45
CA THR A 163 1.17 -1.60 20.84
C THR A 163 2.27 -2.52 21.38
N ASP A 164 1.96 -3.76 21.74
CA ASP A 164 2.98 -4.78 22.07
C ASP A 164 3.71 -5.30 20.82
N THR A 165 3.16 -5.02 19.65
CA THR A 165 3.63 -5.53 18.37
C THR A 165 4.12 -4.41 17.44
N TRP A 166 3.47 -3.25 17.54
CA TRP A 166 3.66 -2.13 16.65
C TRP A 166 3.96 -0.84 17.40
N GLU A 167 5.05 -0.18 17.05
CA GLU A 167 5.31 1.20 17.44
C GLU A 167 4.59 2.15 16.50
N VAL A 168 3.87 3.13 17.04
CA VAL A 168 3.18 4.15 16.24
C VAL A 168 4.15 5.28 15.90
N LEU A 169 4.55 5.37 14.65
CA LEU A 169 5.44 6.44 14.16
C LEU A 169 4.68 7.70 13.76
N ARG A 170 3.51 7.53 13.12
CA ARG A 170 2.63 8.65 12.73
C ARG A 170 1.17 8.23 12.80
N ASP A 171 0.35 9.17 13.19
CA ASP A 171 -1.11 9.08 13.25
C ASP A 171 -1.69 10.37 12.67
N LYS A 172 -2.29 10.31 11.48
CA LYS A 172 -2.77 11.49 10.76
C LYS A 172 -4.04 11.22 9.96
N THR A 173 -4.97 12.16 10.02
CA THR A 173 -6.21 12.15 9.25
C THR A 173 -6.19 13.19 8.13
N TYR A 174 -6.58 12.77 6.93
CA TYR A 174 -6.74 13.61 5.74
C TYR A 174 -8.13 13.38 5.13
N GLY A 175 -9.08 14.21 5.47
CA GLY A 175 -10.47 14.05 5.06
C GLY A 175 -11.07 12.76 5.65
N ARG A 176 -11.44 11.81 4.79
CA ARG A 176 -11.98 10.51 5.22
C ARG A 176 -10.88 9.45 5.47
N ALA A 177 -9.68 9.67 4.98
CA ALA A 177 -8.57 8.74 5.15
C ALA A 177 -7.86 9.02 6.48
N HIS A 178 -7.67 7.99 7.28
CA HIS A 178 -6.86 7.99 8.49
C HIS A 178 -5.67 7.07 8.27
N PHE A 179 -4.46 7.61 8.36
CA PHE A 179 -3.21 6.88 8.19
C PHE A 179 -2.53 6.63 9.52
N LEU A 180 -2.33 5.36 9.85
CA LEU A 180 -1.38 4.92 10.85
C LEU A 180 -0.12 4.44 10.15
N ILE A 181 1.04 5.03 10.48
CA ILE A 181 2.34 4.52 10.06
C ILE A 181 2.98 3.89 11.28
N LEU A 182 3.23 2.60 11.18
CA LEU A 182 3.65 1.74 12.27
C LEU A 182 4.97 1.08 11.92
N GLN A 183 5.78 0.78 12.95
CA GLN A 183 6.98 -0.04 12.80
C GLN A 183 6.85 -1.31 13.62
N LYS A 184 7.22 -2.44 13.03
CA LYS A 184 7.27 -3.72 13.75
C LYS A 184 8.39 -3.70 14.79
N ILE A 185 8.03 -3.92 16.05
CA ILE A 185 8.95 -4.07 17.18
C ILE A 185 9.72 -5.41 17.07
#